data_6f87927e5cfb01a9d8a138b14d0a9272
#
_entry.id   6f87927e5cfb01a9d8a138b14d0a9272
#
_cell.length_a   1.000
_cell.length_b   1.000
_cell.length_c   1.000
_cell.angle_alpha   90.00
_cell.angle_beta   90.00
_cell.angle_gamma   90.00
#
_symmetry.space_group_name_H-M   'P 1'
#
loop_
_entity.id
_entity.type
_entity.pdbx_description
1 polymer ?
#
loop_
_entity_poly.entity_id
_entity_poly.type
_entity_poly.pdbx_seq_one_letter_code
_entity_poly.pdbx_strand_id
1 'polypeptide(L)'
;MRPPALIALLLIGLAAPSAAAPPPARFVYLPGTGPTDATGMAVGSDIRTQTARVLDNLSARLARQGLTLERVAAVTVCLRNQADFAAMNEVYARYWPATPPARTTIVAGPVEPSALVEMSLVALPAGAERRAILPAGWAKPSSPYSYGILSGDTLFLSGLLSRSGRDNAVVPGDMAAQTGQALQNAADVLRAAGMTMGDVVSARVYITNTALFQQMNGAYQGAFPSIPPARATVRAGLTAAPHLVEITLLAARGTDRKAVTTPNADGSPGAPSPVLSSAIRVGPRLFLSGMLGATQANRGNAGAQAHDALARLGRTLRAADFDWADVSEGVVYVTSAEDVPAVMAAWRQVFGAILPRPTIVCAGLVSPGALVEIMLTAAK
;
A
#
# COMPACT_ATOMS: atom_id res chain seq x y z
N MET A 1 -82.77 3.35 -23.48
CA MET A 1 -81.44 3.85 -23.90
C MET A 1 -80.44 3.55 -22.84
N ARG A 2 -79.54 2.63 -23.11
CA ARG A 2 -78.42 2.26 -22.17
C ARG A 2 -77.17 3.02 -22.64
N PRO A 3 -76.33 3.56 -21.73
CA PRO A 3 -75.08 4.25 -22.10
C PRO A 3 -73.99 3.22 -22.42
N PRO A 4 -73.02 3.57 -23.29
CA PRO A 4 -71.92 2.66 -23.66
C PRO A 4 -70.87 2.53 -22.57
N ALA A 5 -70.36 1.31 -22.40
CA ALA A 5 -69.28 0.99 -21.49
C ALA A 5 -67.93 1.50 -22.03
N LEU A 6 -67.20 2.28 -21.22
CA LEU A 6 -65.85 2.69 -21.51
C LEU A 6 -64.88 1.54 -21.11
N ILE A 7 -64.17 1.02 -22.10
CA ILE A 7 -63.09 0.04 -21.87
C ILE A 7 -61.82 0.86 -21.63
N ALA A 8 -61.32 0.81 -20.38
CA ALA A 8 -60.00 1.36 -20.04
C ALA A 8 -58.91 0.36 -20.43
N LEU A 9 -58.05 0.72 -21.39
CA LEU A 9 -56.87 -0.05 -21.74
C LEU A 9 -55.77 0.22 -20.67
N LEU A 10 -55.44 -0.80 -19.90
CA LEU A 10 -54.32 -0.77 -18.97
C LEU A 10 -53.01 -1.01 -19.75
N LEU A 11 -52.23 0.03 -20.01
CA LEU A 11 -50.86 -0.09 -20.53
C LEU A 11 -49.93 -0.55 -19.41
N ILE A 12 -49.61 -1.82 -19.40
CA ILE A 12 -48.54 -2.37 -18.54
C ILE A 12 -47.22 -1.99 -19.20
N GLY A 13 -46.56 -0.96 -18.67
CA GLY A 13 -45.22 -0.59 -19.05
C GLY A 13 -44.23 -1.66 -18.54
N LEU A 14 -43.68 -2.45 -19.44
CA LEU A 14 -42.52 -3.32 -19.15
C LEU A 14 -41.31 -2.40 -18.89
N ALA A 15 -40.92 -2.27 -17.62
CA ALA A 15 -39.65 -1.67 -17.24
C ALA A 15 -38.51 -2.55 -17.81
N ALA A 16 -37.71 -1.97 -18.71
CA ALA A 16 -36.47 -2.62 -19.16
C ALA A 16 -35.58 -2.94 -17.97
N PRO A 17 -34.92 -4.10 -17.94
CA PRO A 17 -33.97 -4.40 -16.88
C PRO A 17 -32.87 -3.35 -16.88
N SER A 18 -32.70 -2.65 -15.77
CA SER A 18 -31.57 -1.74 -15.54
C SER A 18 -30.29 -2.55 -15.74
N ALA A 19 -29.51 -2.18 -16.78
CA ALA A 19 -28.19 -2.77 -16.95
C ALA A 19 -27.40 -2.54 -15.67
N ALA A 20 -26.91 -3.62 -15.06
CA ALA A 20 -26.03 -3.53 -13.90
C ALA A 20 -24.87 -2.61 -14.25
N ALA A 21 -24.58 -1.64 -13.38
CA ALA A 21 -23.44 -0.77 -13.57
C ALA A 21 -22.18 -1.65 -13.76
N PRO A 22 -21.31 -1.33 -14.71
CA PRO A 22 -20.08 -2.10 -14.89
C PRO A 22 -19.30 -2.13 -13.56
N PRO A 23 -18.67 -3.25 -13.21
CA PRO A 23 -17.89 -3.34 -11.99
C PRO A 23 -16.87 -2.19 -11.95
N PRO A 24 -16.61 -1.61 -10.77
CA PRO A 24 -15.68 -0.50 -10.65
C PRO A 24 -14.34 -0.91 -11.22
N ALA A 25 -13.79 -0.09 -12.11
CA ALA A 25 -12.53 -0.37 -12.76
C ALA A 25 -11.43 -0.52 -11.68
N ARG A 26 -10.73 -1.66 -11.70
CA ARG A 26 -9.75 -2.02 -10.68
C ARG A 26 -8.48 -1.18 -10.81
N PHE A 27 -7.84 -0.86 -9.69
CA PHE A 27 -6.49 -0.28 -9.69
C PHE A 27 -5.49 -1.27 -10.29
N VAL A 28 -4.50 -0.74 -10.99
CA VAL A 28 -3.39 -1.52 -11.55
C VAL A 28 -2.20 -1.43 -10.61
N TYR A 29 -1.81 -2.56 -10.05
CA TYR A 29 -0.64 -2.67 -9.19
C TYR A 29 0.55 -3.18 -10.00
N LEU A 30 1.61 -2.37 -10.13
CA LEU A 30 2.88 -2.83 -10.68
C LEU A 30 3.86 -3.11 -9.55
N PRO A 31 4.30 -4.37 -9.40
CA PRO A 31 5.24 -4.76 -8.36
C PRO A 31 6.61 -4.15 -8.56
N GLY A 32 7.47 -4.31 -7.57
CA GLY A 32 8.86 -3.87 -7.57
C GLY A 32 9.54 -4.07 -8.91
N THR A 33 10.05 -3.00 -9.46
CA THR A 33 10.68 -2.93 -10.78
C THR A 33 12.05 -2.29 -10.60
N GLY A 34 13.08 -3.07 -10.92
CA GLY A 34 14.46 -2.63 -10.86
C GLY A 34 14.93 -1.97 -12.18
N PRO A 35 16.16 -1.44 -12.20
CA PRO A 35 16.77 -0.79 -13.37
C PRO A 35 17.28 -1.80 -14.40
N THR A 36 16.48 -2.82 -14.77
CA THR A 36 16.91 -3.93 -15.60
C THR A 36 16.64 -3.70 -17.09
N ASP A 37 17.46 -4.31 -17.93
CA ASP A 37 17.21 -4.45 -19.36
C ASP A 37 16.30 -5.67 -19.69
N ALA A 38 16.15 -5.98 -20.97
CA ALA A 38 15.33 -7.10 -21.42
C ALA A 38 15.91 -8.48 -21.03
N THR A 39 17.19 -8.57 -20.69
CA THR A 39 17.85 -9.79 -20.21
C THR A 39 17.74 -9.98 -18.70
N GLY A 40 17.21 -8.96 -17.99
CA GLY A 40 17.10 -8.94 -16.53
C GLY A 40 18.35 -8.40 -15.81
N MET A 41 19.36 -7.95 -16.56
CA MET A 41 20.58 -7.36 -15.99
C MET A 41 20.36 -5.88 -15.63
N ALA A 42 20.91 -5.45 -14.48
CA ALA A 42 20.85 -4.05 -14.10
C ALA A 42 21.68 -3.18 -15.06
N VAL A 43 21.10 -2.03 -15.44
CA VAL A 43 21.67 -1.08 -16.39
C VAL A 43 22.14 0.16 -15.66
N GLY A 44 23.38 0.57 -15.91
CA GLY A 44 23.99 1.76 -15.31
C GLY A 44 24.56 1.48 -13.91
N SER A 45 25.56 2.29 -13.55
CA SER A 45 26.26 2.21 -12.27
C SER A 45 25.94 3.37 -11.33
N ASP A 46 25.14 4.34 -11.78
CA ASP A 46 24.78 5.52 -11.03
C ASP A 46 23.25 5.64 -10.85
N ILE A 47 22.83 6.35 -9.81
CA ILE A 47 21.43 6.48 -9.43
C ILE A 47 20.58 7.20 -10.48
N ARG A 48 21.13 8.18 -11.24
CA ARG A 48 20.37 8.91 -12.26
C ARG A 48 19.99 7.99 -13.42
N THR A 49 20.96 7.25 -13.93
CA THR A 49 20.77 6.26 -15.01
C THR A 49 19.79 5.17 -14.56
N GLN A 50 19.96 4.64 -13.36
CA GLN A 50 19.10 3.60 -12.84
C GLN A 50 17.67 4.09 -12.56
N THR A 51 17.50 5.31 -12.05
CA THR A 51 16.17 5.90 -11.83
C THR A 51 15.42 6.08 -13.15
N ALA A 52 16.07 6.60 -14.19
CA ALA A 52 15.47 6.73 -15.51
C ALA A 52 15.05 5.36 -16.05
N ARG A 53 15.93 4.36 -15.98
CA ARG A 53 15.62 3.00 -16.45
C ARG A 53 14.41 2.38 -15.72
N VAL A 54 14.33 2.52 -14.41
CA VAL A 54 13.17 2.03 -13.63
C VAL A 54 11.87 2.68 -14.10
N LEU A 55 11.87 4.00 -14.27
CA LEU A 55 10.68 4.75 -14.69
C LEU A 55 10.28 4.43 -16.14
N ASP A 56 11.25 4.24 -17.04
CA ASP A 56 11.00 3.78 -18.39
C ASP A 56 10.40 2.36 -18.43
N ASN A 57 10.93 1.46 -17.60
CA ASN A 57 10.40 0.12 -17.45
C ASN A 57 8.95 0.11 -16.94
N LEU A 58 8.64 0.95 -15.93
CA LEU A 58 7.30 1.11 -15.39
C LEU A 58 6.36 1.74 -16.43
N SER A 59 6.82 2.76 -17.16
CA SER A 59 6.06 3.38 -18.25
C SER A 59 5.71 2.38 -19.34
N ALA A 60 6.67 1.56 -19.78
CA ALA A 60 6.45 0.52 -20.77
C ALA A 60 5.45 -0.56 -20.27
N ARG A 61 5.47 -0.89 -18.99
CA ARG A 61 4.51 -1.84 -18.38
C ARG A 61 3.10 -1.25 -18.31
N LEU A 62 2.94 0.04 -17.99
CA LEU A 62 1.66 0.74 -18.02
C LEU A 62 1.11 0.83 -19.44
N ALA A 63 1.96 1.15 -20.43
CA ALA A 63 1.56 1.25 -21.83
C ALA A 63 0.97 -0.06 -22.37
N ARG A 64 1.46 -1.23 -21.95
CA ARG A 64 0.87 -2.54 -22.31
C ARG A 64 -0.55 -2.73 -21.77
N GLN A 65 -0.96 -1.92 -20.81
CA GLN A 65 -2.31 -1.90 -20.22
C GLN A 65 -3.12 -0.69 -20.67
N GLY A 66 -2.65 0.05 -21.68
CA GLY A 66 -3.29 1.26 -22.19
C GLY A 66 -3.24 2.44 -21.23
N LEU A 67 -2.30 2.45 -20.29
CA LEU A 67 -2.14 3.50 -19.28
C LEU A 67 -0.84 4.27 -19.46
N THR A 68 -0.78 5.47 -18.91
CA THR A 68 0.44 6.31 -18.86
C THR A 68 0.83 6.62 -17.42
N LEU A 69 2.02 7.18 -17.23
CA LEU A 69 2.49 7.63 -15.92
C LEU A 69 1.58 8.69 -15.28
N GLU A 70 0.82 9.45 -16.07
CA GLU A 70 -0.16 10.42 -15.57
C GLU A 70 -1.29 9.76 -14.75
N ARG A 71 -1.52 8.45 -14.98
CA ARG A 71 -2.52 7.69 -14.24
C ARG A 71 -2.01 7.17 -12.89
N VAL A 72 -0.72 7.33 -12.57
CA VAL A 72 -0.14 6.83 -11.33
C VAL A 72 -0.66 7.63 -10.13
N ALA A 73 -1.24 6.92 -9.17
CA ALA A 73 -1.72 7.49 -7.90
C ALA A 73 -0.67 7.45 -6.82
N ALA A 74 0.07 6.35 -6.70
CA ALA A 74 1.07 6.16 -5.65
C ALA A 74 2.31 5.43 -6.17
N VAL A 75 3.48 5.79 -5.63
CA VAL A 75 4.77 5.14 -5.89
C VAL A 75 5.45 4.85 -4.55
N THR A 76 5.97 3.64 -4.39
CA THR A 76 6.93 3.32 -3.33
C THR A 76 8.31 3.20 -3.94
N VAL A 77 9.27 3.95 -3.40
CA VAL A 77 10.67 3.96 -3.81
C VAL A 77 11.51 3.32 -2.72
N CYS A 78 12.26 2.28 -3.07
CA CYS A 78 13.28 1.65 -2.24
C CYS A 78 14.65 2.08 -2.76
N LEU A 79 15.41 2.83 -1.97
CA LEU A 79 16.78 3.23 -2.25
C LEU A 79 17.76 2.33 -1.50
N ARG A 80 18.88 2.01 -2.13
CA ARG A 80 19.97 1.31 -1.44
C ARG A 80 20.70 2.25 -0.47
N ASN A 81 20.92 3.50 -0.87
CA ASN A 81 21.66 4.48 -0.08
C ASN A 81 20.86 5.77 0.09
N GLN A 82 20.88 6.33 1.28
CA GLN A 82 20.25 7.63 1.57
C GLN A 82 20.85 8.78 0.73
N ALA A 83 22.16 8.73 0.47
CA ALA A 83 22.88 9.75 -0.30
C ALA A 83 22.35 9.90 -1.75
N ASP A 84 21.71 8.87 -2.29
CA ASP A 84 21.18 8.87 -3.65
C ASP A 84 19.83 9.63 -3.77
N PHE A 85 19.22 10.03 -2.65
CA PHE A 85 17.88 10.61 -2.63
C PHE A 85 17.75 11.89 -3.47
N ALA A 86 18.71 12.82 -3.37
CA ALA A 86 18.66 14.08 -4.12
C ALA A 86 18.77 13.85 -5.63
N ALA A 87 19.73 13.03 -6.06
CA ALA A 87 19.98 12.72 -7.47
C ALA A 87 18.83 11.88 -8.09
N MET A 88 18.23 10.98 -7.32
CA MET A 88 17.02 10.27 -7.71
C MET A 88 15.87 11.25 -7.94
N ASN A 89 15.64 12.22 -7.03
CA ASN A 89 14.58 13.22 -7.14
C ASN A 89 14.70 14.08 -8.40
N GLU A 90 15.93 14.48 -8.80
CA GLU A 90 16.15 15.26 -10.01
C GLU A 90 15.64 14.54 -11.27
N VAL A 91 15.86 13.23 -11.36
CA VAL A 91 15.38 12.41 -12.48
C VAL A 91 13.88 12.17 -12.36
N TYR A 92 13.42 11.78 -11.16
CA TYR A 92 12.01 11.48 -10.90
C TYR A 92 11.09 12.66 -11.26
N ALA A 93 11.48 13.90 -10.96
CA ALA A 93 10.71 15.10 -11.25
C ALA A 93 10.42 15.28 -12.75
N ARG A 94 11.28 14.78 -13.63
CA ARG A 94 11.11 14.91 -15.10
C ARG A 94 9.95 14.09 -15.63
N TYR A 95 9.58 12.99 -14.95
CA TYR A 95 8.49 12.10 -15.35
C TYR A 95 7.11 12.63 -14.91
N TRP A 96 7.06 13.52 -13.91
CA TRP A 96 5.84 14.18 -13.44
C TRP A 96 6.06 15.69 -13.24
N PRO A 97 6.16 16.47 -14.32
CA PRO A 97 6.51 17.90 -14.21
C PRO A 97 5.41 18.75 -13.56
N ALA A 98 4.14 18.32 -13.64
CA ALA A 98 3.01 19.11 -13.13
C ALA A 98 2.47 18.58 -11.80
N THR A 99 2.02 17.34 -11.77
CA THR A 99 1.32 16.75 -10.61
C THR A 99 1.88 15.37 -10.32
N PRO A 100 2.93 15.26 -9.50
CA PRO A 100 3.50 13.97 -9.13
C PRO A 100 2.53 13.13 -8.29
N PRO A 101 2.67 11.79 -8.30
CA PRO A 101 1.88 10.89 -7.46
C PRO A 101 2.16 11.09 -5.96
N ALA A 102 1.34 10.48 -5.11
CA ALA A 102 1.71 10.22 -3.74
C ALA A 102 2.97 9.33 -3.72
N ARG A 103 3.89 9.56 -2.79
CA ARG A 103 5.16 8.83 -2.76
C ARG A 103 5.61 8.51 -1.35
N THR A 104 6.07 7.29 -1.16
CA THR A 104 6.84 6.84 0.00
C THR A 104 8.25 6.53 -0.46
N THR A 105 9.26 7.01 0.27
CA THR A 105 10.66 6.72 -0.07
C THR A 105 11.41 6.23 1.15
N ILE A 106 11.83 4.98 1.12
CA ILE A 106 12.57 4.32 2.20
C ILE A 106 13.98 3.93 1.74
N VAL A 107 14.89 3.85 2.69
CA VAL A 107 16.22 3.29 2.47
C VAL A 107 16.19 1.83 2.92
N ALA A 108 15.92 0.97 1.93
CA ALA A 108 15.86 -0.48 2.04
C ALA A 108 16.49 -1.07 0.77
N GLY A 109 17.44 -1.96 0.91
CA GLY A 109 18.16 -2.46 -0.26
C GLY A 109 17.24 -3.17 -1.24
N PRO A 110 17.25 -2.84 -2.55
CA PRO A 110 16.69 -3.70 -3.56
C PRO A 110 17.27 -5.11 -3.49
N VAL A 111 16.47 -6.11 -3.86
CA VAL A 111 16.90 -7.53 -3.85
C VAL A 111 18.10 -7.74 -4.78
N GLU A 112 18.07 -7.13 -5.95
CA GLU A 112 19.18 -7.20 -6.92
C GLU A 112 20.39 -6.42 -6.36
N PRO A 113 21.56 -7.08 -6.16
CA PRO A 113 22.71 -6.44 -5.50
C PRO A 113 23.25 -5.19 -6.20
N SER A 114 23.18 -5.13 -7.53
CA SER A 114 23.67 -3.99 -8.35
C SER A 114 22.63 -2.87 -8.48
N ALA A 115 21.38 -3.09 -8.09
CA ALA A 115 20.35 -2.06 -8.13
C ALA A 115 20.52 -1.07 -6.98
N LEU A 116 20.53 0.20 -7.31
CA LEU A 116 20.54 1.33 -6.35
C LEU A 116 19.11 1.77 -5.99
N VAL A 117 18.15 1.48 -6.86
CA VAL A 117 16.75 1.86 -6.71
C VAL A 117 15.82 0.80 -7.26
N GLU A 118 14.70 0.59 -6.60
CA GLU A 118 13.55 -0.18 -7.06
C GLU A 118 12.28 0.60 -6.79
N MET A 119 11.30 0.55 -7.70
CA MET A 119 10.02 1.23 -7.52
C MET A 119 8.86 0.28 -7.81
N SER A 120 7.81 0.38 -6.98
CA SER A 120 6.48 -0.18 -7.26
C SER A 120 5.47 0.95 -7.38
N LEU A 121 4.35 0.73 -8.07
CA LEU A 121 3.33 1.76 -8.22
C LEU A 121 1.91 1.20 -8.26
N VAL A 122 0.97 2.11 -7.98
CA VAL A 122 -0.46 1.91 -8.17
C VAL A 122 -0.93 2.93 -9.20
N ALA A 123 -1.54 2.46 -10.30
CA ALA A 123 -2.15 3.31 -11.31
C ALA A 123 -3.67 3.20 -11.28
N LEU A 124 -4.31 4.32 -11.56
CA LEU A 124 -5.75 4.45 -11.70
C LEU A 124 -6.19 3.93 -13.07
N PRO A 125 -7.37 3.34 -13.16
CA PRO A 125 -7.93 2.94 -14.44
C PRO A 125 -8.13 4.15 -15.37
N ALA A 126 -8.22 3.88 -16.67
CA ALA A 126 -8.49 4.92 -17.65
C ALA A 126 -9.79 5.68 -17.31
N GLY A 127 -9.76 7.00 -17.46
CA GLY A 127 -10.93 7.86 -17.21
C GLY A 127 -11.26 8.12 -15.73
N ALA A 128 -10.64 7.43 -14.76
CA ALA A 128 -10.90 7.72 -13.37
C ALA A 128 -10.38 9.11 -12.96
N GLU A 129 -11.09 9.79 -12.06
CA GLU A 129 -10.62 11.05 -11.47
C GLU A 129 -9.25 10.86 -10.81
N ARG A 130 -8.37 11.86 -10.97
CA ARG A 130 -7.08 11.94 -10.28
C ARG A 130 -6.87 13.36 -9.78
N ARG A 131 -7.02 13.57 -8.49
CA ARG A 131 -6.91 14.87 -7.85
C ARG A 131 -5.84 14.87 -6.77
N ALA A 132 -4.84 15.74 -6.91
CA ALA A 132 -3.84 15.95 -5.87
C ALA A 132 -4.44 16.74 -4.70
N ILE A 133 -4.10 16.33 -3.49
CA ILE A 133 -4.54 16.95 -2.25
C ILE A 133 -3.41 17.79 -1.67
N LEU A 134 -3.72 19.06 -1.40
CA LEU A 134 -2.89 19.98 -0.65
C LEU A 134 -3.77 20.62 0.43
N PRO A 135 -3.52 20.38 1.72
CA PRO A 135 -4.28 21.02 2.80
C PRO A 135 -4.13 22.56 2.74
N ALA A 136 -5.19 23.26 3.09
CA ALA A 136 -5.17 24.72 3.12
C ALA A 136 -4.10 25.25 4.10
N GLY A 137 -3.31 26.21 3.64
CA GLY A 137 -2.24 26.80 4.44
C GLY A 137 -0.95 25.96 4.49
N TRP A 138 -0.91 24.81 3.81
CA TRP A 138 0.32 24.02 3.72
C TRP A 138 1.21 24.49 2.58
N ALA A 139 2.52 24.45 2.80
CA ALA A 139 3.51 24.59 1.74
C ALA A 139 3.42 23.40 0.76
N LYS A 140 3.76 23.62 -0.50
CA LYS A 140 3.97 22.53 -1.44
C LYS A 140 5.10 21.63 -0.94
N PRO A 141 5.06 20.32 -1.23
CA PRO A 141 6.17 19.44 -0.90
C PRO A 141 7.51 19.96 -1.45
N SER A 142 8.57 19.83 -0.68
CA SER A 142 9.93 20.21 -1.07
C SER A 142 10.60 19.21 -2.04
N SER A 143 9.96 18.08 -2.27
CA SER A 143 10.37 17.00 -3.17
C SER A 143 9.24 16.67 -4.15
N PRO A 144 9.49 15.98 -5.28
CA PRO A 144 8.48 15.71 -6.30
C PRO A 144 7.48 14.64 -5.86
N TYR A 145 6.51 15.02 -5.02
CA TYR A 145 5.35 14.20 -4.65
C TYR A 145 4.14 15.07 -4.33
N SER A 146 2.94 14.50 -4.33
CA SER A 146 1.73 15.11 -3.78
C SER A 146 1.44 14.51 -2.40
N TYR A 147 0.96 15.28 -1.41
CA TYR A 147 0.62 14.73 -0.09
C TYR A 147 -0.41 13.61 -0.14
N GLY A 148 -1.30 13.66 -1.12
CA GLY A 148 -2.24 12.60 -1.42
C GLY A 148 -2.79 12.71 -2.84
N ILE A 149 -3.23 11.57 -3.40
CA ILE A 149 -3.97 11.48 -4.65
C ILE A 149 -5.34 10.87 -4.33
N LEU A 150 -6.40 11.63 -4.58
CA LEU A 150 -7.78 11.17 -4.47
C LEU A 150 -8.29 10.70 -5.82
N SER A 151 -8.95 9.55 -5.82
CA SER A 151 -9.67 8.99 -6.96
C SER A 151 -10.98 8.36 -6.47
N GLY A 152 -12.09 9.00 -6.80
CA GLY A 152 -13.41 8.57 -6.33
C GLY A 152 -13.49 8.48 -4.80
N ASP A 153 -13.67 7.28 -4.29
CA ASP A 153 -13.78 6.97 -2.87
C ASP A 153 -12.42 6.69 -2.18
N THR A 154 -11.31 6.69 -2.91
CA THR A 154 -10.01 6.21 -2.42
C THR A 154 -8.97 7.32 -2.41
N LEU A 155 -8.29 7.50 -1.28
CA LEU A 155 -7.18 8.43 -1.11
C LEU A 155 -5.88 7.67 -0.84
N PHE A 156 -4.90 7.86 -1.72
CA PHE A 156 -3.53 7.39 -1.56
C PHE A 156 -2.72 8.50 -0.92
N LEU A 157 -2.27 8.32 0.32
CA LEU A 157 -1.41 9.29 1.00
C LEU A 157 0.06 8.96 0.74
N SER A 158 0.89 9.99 0.67
CA SER A 158 2.35 9.84 0.71
C SER A 158 2.83 9.32 2.05
N GLY A 159 4.07 8.86 2.10
CA GLY A 159 4.77 8.67 3.36
C GLY A 159 4.87 10.01 4.10
N LEU A 160 4.28 10.06 5.28
CA LEU A 160 4.24 11.25 6.12
C LEU A 160 5.24 11.12 7.25
N LEU A 161 6.01 12.17 7.41
CA LEU A 161 7.07 12.33 8.40
C LEU A 161 6.63 13.36 9.45
N SER A 162 7.40 13.47 10.54
CA SER A 162 7.26 14.53 11.53
C SER A 162 7.75 15.87 10.97
N ARG A 163 6.89 16.53 10.18
CA ARG A 163 7.14 17.83 9.55
C ARG A 163 5.97 18.78 9.77
N SER A 164 6.26 20.06 9.81
CA SER A 164 5.26 21.12 9.79
C SER A 164 4.66 21.22 8.38
N GLY A 165 3.35 21.18 8.26
CA GLY A 165 2.68 21.39 6.98
C GLY A 165 2.87 22.82 6.44
N ARG A 166 3.12 23.80 7.31
CA ARG A 166 3.20 25.22 6.94
C ARG A 166 4.46 25.53 6.09
N ASP A 167 5.59 24.93 6.43
CA ASP A 167 6.91 25.29 5.86
C ASP A 167 7.80 24.07 5.56
N ASN A 168 7.31 22.86 5.75
CA ASN A 168 8.04 21.59 5.63
C ASN A 168 9.21 21.46 6.62
N ALA A 169 9.30 22.32 7.64
CA ALA A 169 10.34 22.20 8.65
C ALA A 169 10.18 20.89 9.45
N VAL A 170 11.28 20.32 9.89
CA VAL A 170 11.28 19.15 10.76
C VAL A 170 10.70 19.54 12.10
N VAL A 171 9.72 18.77 12.59
CA VAL A 171 9.22 18.85 13.97
C VAL A 171 9.98 17.80 14.78
N PRO A 172 10.92 18.22 15.65
CA PRO A 172 11.73 17.29 16.43
C PRO A 172 10.91 16.59 17.49
N GLY A 173 11.44 15.48 18.01
CA GLY A 173 10.79 14.72 19.09
C GLY A 173 11.30 13.28 19.14
N ASP A 174 10.90 12.57 20.17
CA ASP A 174 11.09 11.14 20.26
C ASP A 174 10.16 10.37 19.31
N MET A 175 10.20 9.05 19.35
CA MET A 175 9.38 8.20 18.48
C MET A 175 7.88 8.46 18.66
N ALA A 176 7.42 8.66 19.89
CA ALA A 176 6.00 8.90 20.16
C ALA A 176 5.54 10.26 19.63
N ALA A 177 6.32 11.32 19.86
CA ALA A 177 6.05 12.66 19.36
C ALA A 177 6.06 12.70 17.82
N GLN A 178 7.05 12.09 17.18
CA GLN A 178 7.14 12.03 15.72
C GLN A 178 6.01 11.21 15.09
N THR A 179 5.60 10.10 15.74
CA THR A 179 4.44 9.31 15.30
C THR A 179 3.16 10.12 15.38
N GLY A 180 2.94 10.81 16.51
CA GLY A 180 1.79 11.70 16.69
C GLY A 180 1.73 12.80 15.63
N GLN A 181 2.87 13.48 15.34
CA GLN A 181 2.93 14.51 14.31
C GLN A 181 2.66 13.96 12.90
N ALA A 182 3.23 12.81 12.55
CA ALA A 182 2.97 12.18 11.25
C ALA A 182 1.50 11.80 11.07
N LEU A 183 0.84 11.30 12.13
CA LEU A 183 -0.59 10.97 12.11
C LEU A 183 -1.48 12.22 12.11
N GLN A 184 -1.07 13.31 12.78
CA GLN A 184 -1.76 14.60 12.67
C GLN A 184 -1.67 15.14 11.24
N ASN A 185 -0.51 15.05 10.60
CA ASN A 185 -0.34 15.40 9.20
C ASN A 185 -1.26 14.56 8.29
N ALA A 186 -1.39 13.27 8.57
CA ALA A 186 -2.31 12.39 7.85
C ALA A 186 -3.77 12.84 8.02
N ALA A 187 -4.19 13.19 9.24
CA ALA A 187 -5.54 13.68 9.50
C ALA A 187 -5.85 14.98 8.76
N ASP A 188 -4.87 15.88 8.61
CA ASP A 188 -5.03 17.12 7.86
C ASP A 188 -5.17 16.86 6.34
N VAL A 189 -4.38 15.95 5.77
CA VAL A 189 -4.50 15.53 4.35
C VAL A 189 -5.85 14.84 4.11
N LEU A 190 -6.27 13.93 5.00
CA LEU A 190 -7.57 13.28 4.94
C LEU A 190 -8.71 14.31 4.96
N ARG A 191 -8.67 15.26 5.90
CA ARG A 191 -9.68 16.33 6.02
C ARG A 191 -9.75 17.17 4.75
N ALA A 192 -8.62 17.51 4.12
CA ALA A 192 -8.57 18.24 2.85
C ALA A 192 -9.17 17.45 1.68
N ALA A 193 -9.21 16.13 1.80
CA ALA A 193 -9.89 15.23 0.86
C ALA A 193 -11.37 14.98 1.24
N GLY A 194 -11.86 15.56 2.35
CA GLY A 194 -13.20 15.31 2.90
C GLY A 194 -13.33 13.93 3.54
N MET A 195 -12.23 13.38 4.08
CA MET A 195 -12.13 12.08 4.75
C MET A 195 -11.66 12.25 6.20
N THR A 196 -11.69 11.18 6.96
CA THR A 196 -11.28 11.11 8.36
C THR A 196 -10.33 9.95 8.62
N MET A 197 -9.72 9.89 9.80
CA MET A 197 -8.94 8.72 10.24
C MET A 197 -9.78 7.43 10.28
N GLY A 198 -11.11 7.54 10.43
CA GLY A 198 -12.04 6.42 10.35
C GLY A 198 -12.14 5.78 8.96
N ASP A 199 -11.76 6.50 7.90
CA ASP A 199 -11.75 5.97 6.53
C ASP A 199 -10.44 5.24 6.17
N VAL A 200 -9.43 5.28 7.05
CA VAL A 200 -8.14 4.60 6.80
C VAL A 200 -8.35 3.08 6.85
N VAL A 201 -7.96 2.40 5.78
CA VAL A 201 -8.11 0.95 5.62
C VAL A 201 -6.79 0.20 5.71
N SER A 202 -5.67 0.86 5.34
CA SER A 202 -4.35 0.24 5.33
C SER A 202 -3.26 1.23 5.73
N ALA A 203 -2.26 0.76 6.46
CA ALA A 203 -1.09 1.50 6.89
C ALA A 203 0.19 0.70 6.66
N ARG A 204 1.22 1.38 6.14
CA ARG A 204 2.60 0.89 6.12
C ARG A 204 3.43 1.82 7.00
N VAL A 205 4.03 1.29 8.05
CA VAL A 205 4.82 2.05 9.03
C VAL A 205 6.28 1.62 8.92
N TYR A 206 7.13 2.60 8.69
CA TYR A 206 8.58 2.40 8.59
C TYR A 206 9.24 3.08 9.77
N ILE A 207 9.97 2.31 10.59
CA ILE A 207 10.69 2.81 11.77
C ILE A 207 12.18 2.57 11.62
N THR A 208 12.99 3.48 12.11
CA THR A 208 14.46 3.36 12.01
C THR A 208 15.06 2.38 13.02
N ASN A 209 14.37 2.14 14.14
CA ASN A 209 14.83 1.29 15.23
C ASN A 209 13.70 0.46 15.83
N THR A 210 13.83 -0.86 15.79
CA THR A 210 12.82 -1.79 16.33
C THR A 210 12.67 -1.71 17.85
N ALA A 211 13.67 -1.25 18.59
CA ALA A 211 13.56 -1.03 20.04
C ALA A 211 12.52 0.04 20.41
N LEU A 212 12.18 0.94 19.47
CA LEU A 212 11.21 2.00 19.67
C LEU A 212 9.77 1.61 19.21
N PHE A 213 9.57 0.34 18.81
CA PHE A 213 8.29 -0.14 18.30
C PHE A 213 7.12 0.07 19.26
N GLN A 214 7.32 -0.16 20.56
CA GLN A 214 6.25 0.03 21.55
C GLN A 214 5.90 1.50 21.78
N GLN A 215 6.89 2.41 21.71
CA GLN A 215 6.62 3.86 21.77
C GLN A 215 5.79 4.32 20.55
N MET A 216 6.15 3.83 19.36
CA MET A 216 5.37 4.07 18.13
C MET A 216 3.95 3.53 18.29
N ASN A 217 3.76 2.30 18.78
CA ASN A 217 2.45 1.67 18.96
C ASN A 217 1.54 2.48 19.89
N GLY A 218 2.06 3.00 21.01
CA GLY A 218 1.30 3.80 21.95
C GLY A 218 0.71 5.07 21.31
N ALA A 219 1.51 5.80 20.55
CA ALA A 219 1.06 6.99 19.83
C ALA A 219 0.12 6.63 18.65
N TYR A 220 0.42 5.55 17.93
CA TYR A 220 -0.37 5.07 16.80
C TYR A 220 -1.80 4.66 17.23
N GLN A 221 -1.92 3.92 18.33
CA GLN A 221 -3.21 3.46 18.84
C GLN A 221 -4.16 4.61 19.15
N GLY A 222 -3.66 5.72 19.68
CA GLY A 222 -4.46 6.90 20.01
C GLY A 222 -5.12 7.56 18.80
N ALA A 223 -4.58 7.38 17.59
CA ALA A 223 -5.13 7.94 16.37
C ALA A 223 -6.30 7.10 15.79
N PHE A 224 -6.46 5.85 16.22
CA PHE A 224 -7.49 4.92 15.74
C PHE A 224 -8.27 4.33 16.92
N PRO A 225 -9.19 5.09 17.51
CA PRO A 225 -9.83 4.70 18.78
C PRO A 225 -10.82 3.55 18.68
N SER A 226 -11.39 3.27 17.52
CA SER A 226 -12.46 2.25 17.36
C SER A 226 -12.00 1.02 16.60
N ILE A 227 -11.72 1.17 15.32
CA ILE A 227 -11.30 0.07 14.42
C ILE A 227 -9.98 0.50 13.77
N PRO A 228 -8.82 0.01 14.24
CA PRO A 228 -7.55 0.33 13.61
C PRO A 228 -7.46 -0.28 12.21
N PRO A 229 -6.73 0.34 11.27
CA PRO A 229 -6.55 -0.20 9.92
C PRO A 229 -5.74 -1.50 9.92
N ALA A 230 -5.75 -2.21 8.79
CA ALA A 230 -4.74 -3.21 8.48
C ALA A 230 -3.36 -2.53 8.46
N ARG A 231 -2.31 -3.20 9.01
CA ARG A 231 -0.98 -2.58 9.16
C ARG A 231 0.15 -3.58 8.98
N ALA A 232 1.21 -3.13 8.29
CA ALA A 232 2.55 -3.70 8.38
C ALA A 232 3.49 -2.69 9.03
N THR A 233 4.44 -3.17 9.86
CA THR A 233 5.47 -2.30 10.48
C THR A 233 6.83 -2.95 10.34
N VAL A 234 7.74 -2.27 9.65
CA VAL A 234 9.08 -2.78 9.36
C VAL A 234 10.16 -1.75 9.69
N ARG A 235 11.38 -2.21 9.93
CA ARG A 235 12.54 -1.34 10.09
C ARG A 235 13.16 -1.05 8.73
N ALA A 236 13.23 0.24 8.39
CA ALA A 236 13.93 0.74 7.21
C ALA A 236 14.63 2.05 7.55
N GLY A 237 15.65 2.42 6.79
CA GLY A 237 16.20 3.76 6.82
C GLY A 237 15.23 4.76 6.20
N LEU A 238 15.33 6.02 6.60
CA LEU A 238 14.54 7.12 6.05
C LEU A 238 15.44 8.10 5.29
N THR A 239 14.84 8.94 4.47
CA THR A 239 15.55 9.81 3.52
C THR A 239 16.28 10.98 4.17
N ALA A 240 15.99 11.31 5.43
CA ALA A 240 16.66 12.36 6.18
C ALA A 240 16.64 12.10 7.69
N ALA A 241 17.76 12.38 8.36
CA ALA A 241 17.78 12.56 9.81
C ALA A 241 17.11 13.93 10.15
N PRO A 242 16.49 14.10 11.30
CA PRO A 242 16.38 13.15 12.42
C PRO A 242 15.07 12.35 12.46
N HIS A 243 14.47 12.04 11.31
CA HIS A 243 13.21 11.30 11.30
C HIS A 243 13.40 9.86 11.81
N LEU A 244 12.47 9.42 12.67
CA LEU A 244 12.44 8.10 13.28
C LEU A 244 11.35 7.20 12.69
N VAL A 245 10.31 7.81 12.10
CA VAL A 245 9.14 7.11 11.57
C VAL A 245 8.64 7.79 10.29
N GLU A 246 8.19 6.98 9.33
CA GLU A 246 7.42 7.39 8.15
C GLU A 246 6.16 6.53 8.08
N ILE A 247 5.00 7.15 7.87
CA ILE A 247 3.70 6.47 7.85
C ILE A 247 3.01 6.74 6.52
N THR A 248 2.74 5.67 5.77
CA THR A 248 1.95 5.70 4.54
C THR A 248 0.58 5.13 4.82
N LEU A 249 -0.47 5.86 4.43
CA LEU A 249 -1.85 5.44 4.63
C LEU A 249 -2.59 5.32 3.30
N LEU A 250 -3.52 4.38 3.27
CA LEU A 250 -4.57 4.28 2.26
C LEU A 250 -5.92 4.44 2.95
N ALA A 251 -6.75 5.35 2.46
CA ALA A 251 -8.11 5.52 2.96
C ALA A 251 -9.13 5.21 1.86
N ALA A 252 -10.25 4.61 2.26
CA ALA A 252 -11.34 4.27 1.37
C ALA A 252 -12.68 4.50 2.07
N ARG A 253 -13.55 5.30 1.45
CA ARG A 253 -14.92 5.52 1.96
C ARG A 253 -15.79 4.29 1.69
N GLY A 254 -16.69 4.01 2.62
CA GLY A 254 -17.71 2.98 2.50
C GLY A 254 -18.46 2.84 3.80
N THR A 255 -19.78 2.67 3.70
CA THR A 255 -20.67 2.51 4.86
C THR A 255 -20.61 1.10 5.46
N ASP A 256 -20.02 0.15 4.74
CA ASP A 256 -19.88 -1.25 5.11
C ASP A 256 -18.48 -1.62 5.62
N ARG A 257 -17.68 -0.60 6.04
CA ARG A 257 -16.34 -0.83 6.58
C ARG A 257 -16.39 -1.71 7.83
N LYS A 258 -15.69 -2.84 7.80
CA LYS A 258 -15.62 -3.76 8.94
C LYS A 258 -14.22 -4.37 9.09
N ALA A 259 -13.84 -4.59 10.35
CA ALA A 259 -12.66 -5.40 10.66
C ALA A 259 -12.95 -6.89 10.46
N VAL A 260 -11.94 -7.61 9.99
CA VAL A 260 -11.93 -9.06 9.90
C VAL A 260 -10.80 -9.57 10.78
N THR A 261 -11.08 -10.55 11.63
CA THR A 261 -10.08 -11.21 12.48
C THR A 261 -9.66 -12.52 11.84
N THR A 262 -8.38 -12.83 11.83
CA THR A 262 -7.87 -14.11 11.32
C THR A 262 -8.32 -15.25 12.23
N PRO A 263 -9.07 -16.26 11.74
CA PRO A 263 -9.39 -17.44 12.53
C PRO A 263 -8.12 -18.24 12.89
N ASN A 264 -8.17 -18.92 14.04
CA ASN A 264 -7.13 -19.87 14.43
C ASN A 264 -7.07 -21.07 13.47
N ALA A 265 -6.03 -21.89 13.57
CA ALA A 265 -5.83 -23.04 12.69
C ALA A 265 -6.95 -24.11 12.85
N ASP A 266 -7.54 -24.21 14.02
CA ASP A 266 -8.66 -25.09 14.35
C ASP A 266 -10.05 -24.53 13.95
N GLY A 267 -10.07 -23.34 13.35
CA GLY A 267 -11.29 -22.64 12.94
C GLY A 267 -11.95 -21.81 14.04
N SER A 268 -11.46 -21.83 15.27
CA SER A 268 -11.97 -20.98 16.35
C SER A 268 -11.68 -19.50 16.08
N PRO A 269 -12.47 -18.57 16.67
CA PRO A 269 -12.23 -17.14 16.51
C PRO A 269 -10.84 -16.72 16.98
N GLY A 270 -10.14 -15.92 16.17
CA GLY A 270 -8.88 -15.33 16.57
C GLY A 270 -9.07 -14.15 17.53
N ALA A 271 -8.01 -13.75 18.21
CA ALA A 271 -8.04 -12.60 19.10
C ALA A 271 -7.89 -11.28 18.31
N PRO A 272 -8.71 -10.25 18.59
CA PRO A 272 -8.51 -8.92 18.04
C PRO A 272 -7.27 -8.26 18.63
N SER A 273 -6.67 -7.33 17.88
CA SER A 273 -5.55 -6.52 18.34
C SER A 273 -5.99 -5.06 18.50
N PRO A 274 -5.54 -4.35 19.55
CA PRO A 274 -5.87 -2.93 19.75
C PRO A 274 -5.13 -1.99 18.80
N VAL A 275 -4.07 -2.46 18.13
CA VAL A 275 -3.20 -1.62 17.31
C VAL A 275 -3.31 -1.86 15.80
N LEU A 276 -3.99 -2.94 15.39
CA LEU A 276 -4.27 -3.23 13.97
C LEU A 276 -5.45 -4.21 13.84
N SER A 277 -6.15 -4.17 12.73
CA SER A 277 -7.09 -5.23 12.32
C SER A 277 -6.36 -6.25 11.46
N SER A 278 -6.68 -7.54 11.56
CA SER A 278 -6.07 -8.56 10.67
C SER A 278 -6.36 -8.25 9.20
N ALA A 279 -7.57 -7.76 8.92
CA ALA A 279 -7.92 -7.14 7.66
C ALA A 279 -9.05 -6.12 7.85
N ILE A 280 -9.18 -5.20 6.88
CA ILE A 280 -10.32 -4.28 6.73
C ILE A 280 -11.01 -4.59 5.40
N ARG A 281 -12.31 -4.85 5.45
CA ARG A 281 -13.18 -4.93 4.27
C ARG A 281 -13.95 -3.63 4.07
N VAL A 282 -13.98 -3.13 2.84
CA VAL A 282 -14.83 -2.02 2.38
C VAL A 282 -15.35 -2.36 0.99
N GLY A 283 -16.66 -2.61 0.88
CA GLY A 283 -17.29 -3.03 -0.36
C GLY A 283 -16.63 -4.27 -0.95
N PRO A 284 -16.24 -4.23 -2.22
CA PRO A 284 -15.59 -5.35 -2.90
C PRO A 284 -14.08 -5.44 -2.62
N ARG A 285 -13.54 -4.68 -1.67
CA ARG A 285 -12.08 -4.62 -1.40
C ARG A 285 -11.76 -5.13 0.01
N LEU A 286 -10.62 -5.82 0.12
CA LEU A 286 -10.07 -6.33 1.37
C LEU A 286 -8.59 -5.93 1.48
N PHE A 287 -8.24 -5.31 2.59
CA PHE A 287 -6.88 -4.87 2.93
C PHE A 287 -6.40 -5.71 4.11
N LEU A 288 -5.43 -6.59 3.87
CA LEU A 288 -4.91 -7.49 4.89
C LEU A 288 -3.64 -6.91 5.52
N SER A 289 -3.48 -7.07 6.83
CA SER A 289 -2.26 -6.69 7.56
C SER A 289 -1.06 -7.52 7.13
N GLY A 290 0.12 -7.01 7.43
CA GLY A 290 1.35 -7.79 7.41
C GLY A 290 1.20 -9.02 8.33
N MET A 291 1.34 -10.20 7.73
CA MET A 291 1.20 -11.47 8.44
C MET A 291 2.57 -12.13 8.59
N LEU A 292 2.90 -12.42 9.83
CA LEU A 292 4.08 -13.20 10.18
C LEU A 292 3.72 -14.67 10.29
N GLY A 293 4.62 -15.56 9.84
CA GLY A 293 4.49 -17.00 10.02
C GLY A 293 5.49 -17.59 11.04
N ALA A 294 6.29 -16.75 11.68
CA ALA A 294 7.34 -17.20 12.59
C ALA A 294 6.78 -17.94 13.80
N THR A 295 7.33 -19.12 14.06
CA THR A 295 7.06 -19.99 15.22
C THR A 295 8.39 -20.54 15.75
N GLN A 296 8.37 -21.19 16.89
CA GLN A 296 9.56 -21.86 17.39
C GLN A 296 10.00 -23.02 16.48
N ALA A 297 9.03 -23.72 15.87
CA ALA A 297 9.29 -24.87 15.01
C ALA A 297 9.94 -24.50 13.66
N ASN A 298 9.69 -23.30 13.14
CA ASN A 298 10.21 -22.83 11.85
C ASN A 298 11.28 -21.73 12.00
N ARG A 299 11.89 -21.61 13.18
CA ARG A 299 12.96 -20.62 13.45
C ARG A 299 14.11 -20.81 12.45
N GLY A 300 14.56 -19.70 11.86
CA GLY A 300 15.66 -19.71 10.88
C GLY A 300 15.27 -20.25 9.49
N ASN A 301 14.01 -20.55 9.22
CA ASN A 301 13.53 -21.06 7.94
C ASN A 301 12.50 -20.12 7.31
N ALA A 302 12.97 -19.20 6.45
CA ALA A 302 12.12 -18.19 5.82
C ALA A 302 11.05 -18.80 4.90
N GLY A 303 11.35 -19.90 4.20
CA GLY A 303 10.37 -20.60 3.37
C GLY A 303 9.21 -21.18 4.18
N ALA A 304 9.49 -21.84 5.30
CA ALA A 304 8.48 -22.36 6.21
C ALA A 304 7.67 -21.21 6.86
N GLN A 305 8.33 -20.12 7.26
CA GLN A 305 7.63 -18.93 7.77
C GLN A 305 6.72 -18.30 6.71
N ALA A 306 7.16 -18.23 5.46
CA ALA A 306 6.31 -17.72 4.35
C ALA A 306 5.09 -18.62 4.14
N HIS A 307 5.26 -19.94 4.17
CA HIS A 307 4.15 -20.90 4.07
C HIS A 307 3.12 -20.68 5.19
N ASP A 308 3.56 -20.55 6.43
CA ASP A 308 2.66 -20.34 7.57
C ASP A 308 1.98 -18.96 7.53
N ALA A 309 2.69 -17.91 7.09
CA ALA A 309 2.11 -16.59 6.86
C ALA A 309 1.00 -16.64 5.79
N LEU A 310 1.26 -17.30 4.66
CA LEU A 310 0.27 -17.50 3.59
C LEU A 310 -0.92 -18.33 4.08
N ALA A 311 -0.71 -19.40 4.84
CA ALA A 311 -1.80 -20.18 5.42
C ALA A 311 -2.71 -19.32 6.31
N ARG A 312 -2.15 -18.42 7.12
CA ARG A 312 -2.91 -17.44 7.94
C ARG A 312 -3.67 -16.45 7.08
N LEU A 313 -3.03 -15.88 6.05
CA LEU A 313 -3.67 -14.97 5.08
C LEU A 313 -4.84 -15.65 4.36
N GLY A 314 -4.69 -16.91 3.96
CA GLY A 314 -5.77 -17.70 3.34
C GLY A 314 -6.97 -17.89 4.27
N ARG A 315 -6.77 -18.07 5.58
CA ARG A 315 -7.86 -18.09 6.55
C ARG A 315 -8.57 -16.74 6.66
N THR A 316 -7.80 -15.65 6.65
CA THR A 316 -8.35 -14.28 6.69
C THR A 316 -9.16 -13.96 5.43
N LEU A 317 -8.67 -14.34 4.24
CA LEU A 317 -9.41 -14.20 2.98
C LEU A 317 -10.77 -14.90 3.07
N ARG A 318 -10.79 -16.19 3.41
CA ARG A 318 -12.05 -16.96 3.54
C ARG A 318 -13.00 -16.39 4.59
N ALA A 319 -12.48 -15.91 5.73
CA ALA A 319 -13.31 -15.28 6.76
C ALA A 319 -13.96 -13.97 6.29
N ALA A 320 -13.44 -13.36 5.23
CA ALA A 320 -13.96 -12.16 4.59
C ALA A 320 -14.77 -12.47 3.31
N ASP A 321 -15.03 -13.73 2.97
CA ASP A 321 -15.63 -14.19 1.72
C ASP A 321 -14.79 -13.86 0.48
N PHE A 322 -13.46 -13.85 0.59
CA PHE A 322 -12.51 -13.67 -0.51
C PHE A 322 -11.71 -14.96 -0.74
N ASP A 323 -11.10 -15.06 -1.93
CA ASP A 323 -10.24 -16.16 -2.32
C ASP A 323 -8.88 -15.62 -2.85
N TRP A 324 -7.93 -16.53 -3.06
CA TRP A 324 -6.62 -16.21 -3.64
C TRP A 324 -6.71 -15.57 -5.02
N ALA A 325 -7.73 -15.94 -5.81
CA ALA A 325 -8.00 -15.34 -7.13
C ALA A 325 -8.38 -13.84 -7.06
N ASP A 326 -8.87 -13.38 -5.90
CA ASP A 326 -9.22 -11.97 -5.69
C ASP A 326 -7.99 -11.11 -5.34
N VAL A 327 -6.84 -11.72 -5.01
CA VAL A 327 -5.64 -10.98 -4.61
C VAL A 327 -5.08 -10.20 -5.79
N SER A 328 -4.98 -8.89 -5.62
CA SER A 328 -4.53 -7.92 -6.63
C SER A 328 -3.13 -7.36 -6.36
N GLU A 329 -2.69 -7.30 -5.09
CA GLU A 329 -1.36 -6.83 -4.68
C GLU A 329 -0.80 -7.71 -3.58
N GLY A 330 0.51 -7.97 -3.64
CA GLY A 330 1.28 -8.55 -2.55
C GLY A 330 2.54 -7.74 -2.29
N VAL A 331 2.83 -7.50 -1.00
CA VAL A 331 4.10 -6.96 -0.54
C VAL A 331 4.72 -7.97 0.42
N VAL A 332 5.94 -8.34 0.15
CA VAL A 332 6.72 -9.31 0.93
C VAL A 332 7.94 -8.61 1.49
N TYR A 333 7.99 -8.49 2.80
CA TYR A 333 9.17 -8.02 3.51
C TYR A 333 10.02 -9.21 3.92
N VAL A 334 11.32 -9.16 3.62
CA VAL A 334 12.30 -10.19 3.99
C VAL A 334 13.47 -9.55 4.73
N THR A 335 14.06 -10.27 5.69
CA THR A 335 15.21 -9.75 6.43
C THR A 335 16.51 -9.91 5.66
N SER A 336 16.59 -10.84 4.70
CA SER A 336 17.74 -11.08 3.82
C SER A 336 17.28 -11.35 2.39
N ALA A 337 18.02 -10.84 1.40
CA ALA A 337 17.81 -11.17 -0.01
C ALA A 337 18.09 -12.67 -0.30
N GLU A 338 18.91 -13.33 0.49
CA GLU A 338 19.20 -14.75 0.39
C GLU A 338 17.97 -15.63 0.64
N ASP A 339 17.01 -15.16 1.42
CA ASP A 339 15.78 -15.86 1.73
C ASP A 339 14.73 -15.79 0.60
N VAL A 340 14.89 -14.87 -0.35
CA VAL A 340 13.92 -14.62 -1.43
C VAL A 340 13.57 -15.87 -2.23
N PRO A 341 14.52 -16.71 -2.66
CA PRO A 341 14.19 -17.92 -3.43
C PRO A 341 13.25 -18.87 -2.67
N ALA A 342 13.48 -19.09 -1.37
CA ALA A 342 12.67 -19.96 -0.53
C ALA A 342 11.27 -19.37 -0.29
N VAL A 343 11.18 -18.08 -0.01
CA VAL A 343 9.92 -17.34 0.16
C VAL A 343 9.11 -17.36 -1.14
N MET A 344 9.74 -17.14 -2.28
CA MET A 344 9.08 -17.19 -3.59
C MET A 344 8.67 -18.61 -4.00
N ALA A 345 9.33 -19.66 -3.49
CA ALA A 345 8.86 -21.03 -3.66
C ALA A 345 7.51 -21.24 -2.94
N ALA A 346 7.38 -20.81 -1.68
CA ALA A 346 6.11 -20.83 -0.95
C ALA A 346 5.03 -19.99 -1.64
N TRP A 347 5.37 -18.80 -2.14
CA TRP A 347 4.45 -17.95 -2.90
C TRP A 347 3.89 -18.66 -4.14
N ARG A 348 4.77 -19.29 -4.94
CA ARG A 348 4.36 -20.02 -6.15
C ARG A 348 3.47 -21.23 -5.88
N GLN A 349 3.58 -21.87 -4.71
CA GLN A 349 2.67 -22.96 -4.32
C GLN A 349 1.22 -22.48 -4.17
N VAL A 350 1.02 -21.22 -3.77
CA VAL A 350 -0.31 -20.64 -3.57
C VAL A 350 -0.84 -19.99 -4.85
N PHE A 351 -0.03 -19.19 -5.53
CA PHE A 351 -0.45 -18.35 -6.66
C PHE A 351 -0.10 -18.92 -8.04
N GLY A 352 0.68 -20.00 -8.11
CA GLY A 352 1.20 -20.52 -9.37
C GLY A 352 2.27 -19.59 -9.99
N ALA A 353 2.46 -19.72 -11.30
CA ALA A 353 3.48 -18.95 -12.02
C ALA A 353 3.00 -17.55 -12.48
N ILE A 354 1.70 -17.30 -12.44
CA ILE A 354 1.11 -16.24 -13.25
C ILE A 354 0.82 -14.97 -12.45
N LEU A 355 0.27 -15.01 -11.24
CA LEU A 355 -0.17 -13.76 -10.57
C LEU A 355 -0.49 -13.92 -9.08
N PRO A 356 -0.47 -12.81 -8.31
CA PRO A 356 0.27 -11.57 -8.56
C PRO A 356 1.75 -11.74 -8.28
N ARG A 357 2.63 -11.06 -9.00
CA ARG A 357 4.03 -10.95 -8.57
C ARG A 357 4.07 -10.00 -7.38
N PRO A 358 4.66 -10.37 -6.23
CA PRO A 358 4.76 -9.47 -5.11
C PRO A 358 5.84 -8.41 -5.32
N THR A 359 5.70 -7.26 -4.66
CA THR A 359 6.82 -6.38 -4.38
C THR A 359 7.63 -6.98 -3.23
N ILE A 360 8.93 -7.15 -3.41
CA ILE A 360 9.81 -7.67 -2.36
C ILE A 360 10.66 -6.54 -1.81
N VAL A 361 10.67 -6.38 -0.49
CA VAL A 361 11.41 -5.33 0.21
C VAL A 361 12.33 -5.96 1.25
N CYS A 362 13.63 -5.72 1.14
CA CYS A 362 14.58 -6.12 2.17
C CYS A 362 14.53 -5.16 3.34
N ALA A 363 13.87 -5.56 4.44
CA ALA A 363 13.64 -4.72 5.61
C ALA A 363 13.75 -5.53 6.91
N GLY A 364 14.13 -4.88 8.00
CA GLY A 364 14.10 -5.53 9.31
C GLY A 364 12.67 -5.68 9.81
N LEU A 365 12.37 -6.77 10.48
CA LEU A 365 11.06 -7.02 11.07
C LEU A 365 11.06 -6.69 12.57
N VAL A 366 9.88 -6.27 13.08
CA VAL A 366 9.73 -5.84 14.49
C VAL A 366 9.56 -7.02 15.46
N SER A 367 9.24 -8.22 14.94
CA SER A 367 9.07 -9.42 15.75
C SER A 367 10.38 -10.23 15.77
N PRO A 368 10.93 -10.54 16.95
CA PRO A 368 12.15 -11.34 17.06
C PRO A 368 11.99 -12.71 16.39
N GLY A 369 12.98 -13.10 15.57
CA GLY A 369 12.99 -14.39 14.88
C GLY A 369 12.10 -14.46 13.62
N ALA A 370 11.35 -13.43 13.30
CA ALA A 370 10.65 -13.32 12.02
C ALA A 370 11.65 -12.98 10.90
N LEU A 371 11.56 -13.72 9.80
CA LEU A 371 12.36 -13.55 8.58
C LEU A 371 11.54 -13.03 7.42
N VAL A 372 10.21 -13.20 7.47
CA VAL A 372 9.28 -12.78 6.42
C VAL A 372 7.98 -12.24 7.01
N GLU A 373 7.46 -11.17 6.41
CA GLU A 373 6.13 -10.62 6.64
C GLU A 373 5.44 -10.41 5.28
N ILE A 374 4.20 -10.84 5.15
CA ILE A 374 3.44 -10.76 3.88
C ILE A 374 2.18 -9.95 4.09
N MET A 375 2.00 -8.90 3.27
CA MET A 375 0.83 -8.03 3.24
C MET A 375 0.12 -8.15 1.90
N LEU A 376 -1.23 -8.24 1.88
CA LEU A 376 -2.01 -8.41 0.68
C LEU A 376 -3.12 -7.36 0.55
N THR A 377 -3.49 -7.08 -0.70
CA THR A 377 -4.74 -6.40 -1.06
C THR A 377 -5.53 -7.29 -2.00
N ALA A 378 -6.84 -7.41 -1.78
CA ALA A 378 -7.73 -8.18 -2.64
C ALA A 378 -8.93 -7.34 -3.09
N ALA A 379 -9.49 -7.66 -4.27
CA ALA A 379 -10.65 -6.99 -4.85
C ALA A 379 -11.48 -7.97 -5.71
N LYS A 380 -12.82 -7.92 -5.55
CA LYS A 380 -13.80 -8.65 -6.38
C LYS A 380 -14.28 -7.84 -7.56
#